data_0fc8dff92d382bcb92acfd3f20bb3fbf
#
_entry.id   0fc8dff92d382bcb92acfd3f20bb3fbf
#
_cell.length_a   1.000
_cell.length_b   1.000
_cell.length_c   1.000
_cell.angle_alpha   90.00
_cell.angle_beta   90.00
_cell.angle_gamma   90.00
#
_symmetry.space_group_name_H-M   'P 1'
#
loop_
_entity.id
_entity.type
_entity.pdbx_description
1 polymer ?
#
loop_
_entity_poly.entity_id
_entity_poly.type
_entity_poly.pdbx_seq_one_letter_code
_entity_poly.pdbx_strand_id
1 'polypeptide(L)'
;LLMLDEKLNEEMREYQQDKTLEELGLTREITPEYHCVKEAVFPWGRFPGIDVVLGPEMKSTGEVMGIDPDPDIAFAKSQVSAFNPLPTEGKVFISVNDRDKDRVLHMARQLADMGFTLCATRGTMIHLLQHDIECERAYKVNEARRPNIVDHIKNGDIDFIINTPGSHDARADDIIIRSSAIAAKTSYCTNLASAQACVNAIEALNNKNLQVCTIQEYHAQNL
;
A
#
# COMPACT_ATOMS: atom_id res chain seq x y z
N LEU A 1 -24.99 -21.41 -20.67
CA LEU A 1 -24.20 -21.18 -19.43
C LEU A 1 -24.35 -22.38 -18.46
N LEU A 2 -25.57 -22.82 -18.09
CA LEU A 2 -25.82 -23.96 -17.20
C LEU A 2 -25.23 -25.28 -17.73
N MET A 3 -25.31 -25.55 -19.04
CA MET A 3 -24.74 -26.79 -19.64
C MET A 3 -23.20 -26.79 -19.69
N LEU A 4 -22.54 -25.62 -19.71
CA LEU A 4 -21.08 -25.53 -19.60
C LEU A 4 -20.64 -25.83 -18.16
N ASP A 5 -21.43 -25.39 -17.16
CA ASP A 5 -21.19 -25.63 -15.75
C ASP A 5 -21.33 -27.10 -15.35
N GLU A 6 -22.30 -27.80 -15.94
CA GLU A 6 -22.50 -29.25 -15.71
C GLU A 6 -21.34 -30.07 -16.28
N LYS A 7 -20.87 -29.73 -17.49
CA LYS A 7 -19.78 -30.44 -18.14
C LYS A 7 -18.43 -30.17 -17.43
N LEU A 8 -18.20 -28.91 -17.02
CA LEU A 8 -17.02 -28.53 -16.23
C LEU A 8 -17.04 -29.22 -14.85
N ASN A 9 -18.23 -29.34 -14.23
CA ASN A 9 -18.40 -30.05 -12.97
C ASN A 9 -18.23 -31.57 -13.10
N GLU A 10 -18.63 -32.17 -14.21
CA GLU A 10 -18.38 -33.61 -14.47
C GLU A 10 -16.90 -33.88 -14.71
N GLU A 11 -16.21 -33.08 -15.57
CA GLU A 11 -14.76 -33.16 -15.78
C GLU A 11 -13.97 -32.89 -14.49
N MET A 12 -14.38 -31.92 -13.68
CA MET A 12 -13.77 -31.64 -12.37
C MET A 12 -14.04 -32.78 -11.35
N ARG A 13 -15.20 -33.41 -11.39
CA ARG A 13 -15.50 -34.58 -10.54
C ARG A 13 -14.70 -35.82 -10.95
N GLU A 14 -14.55 -36.07 -12.25
CA GLU A 14 -13.70 -37.13 -12.77
C GLU A 14 -12.23 -36.94 -12.44
N TYR A 15 -11.78 -35.65 -12.33
CA TYR A 15 -10.41 -35.31 -11.95
C TYR A 15 -10.17 -35.41 -10.44
N GLN A 16 -11.19 -35.22 -9.60
CA GLN A 16 -11.08 -35.17 -8.14
C GLN A 16 -11.51 -36.46 -7.40
N GLN A 17 -12.25 -37.35 -8.05
CA GLN A 17 -12.68 -38.56 -7.39
C GLN A 17 -11.61 -39.65 -7.56
N ASP A 18 -11.07 -40.09 -6.43
CA ASP A 18 -10.22 -41.26 -6.22
C ASP A 18 -8.71 -41.13 -6.51
N LYS A 19 -8.15 -39.92 -6.72
CA LYS A 19 -6.69 -39.76 -6.80
C LYS A 19 -6.11 -39.29 -5.47
N THR A 20 -5.07 -39.97 -5.00
CA THR A 20 -4.27 -39.50 -3.86
C THR A 20 -3.45 -38.28 -4.25
N LEU A 21 -2.96 -37.51 -3.27
CA LEU A 21 -2.06 -36.37 -3.54
C LEU A 21 -0.80 -36.82 -4.30
N GLU A 22 -0.32 -38.03 -4.03
CA GLU A 22 0.83 -38.63 -4.71
C GLU A 22 0.54 -38.90 -6.19
N GLU A 23 -0.67 -39.42 -6.52
CA GLU A 23 -1.13 -39.66 -7.91
C GLU A 23 -1.34 -38.34 -8.68
N LEU A 24 -1.60 -37.23 -7.97
CA LEU A 24 -1.64 -35.87 -8.52
C LEU A 24 -0.25 -35.22 -8.63
N GLY A 25 0.82 -35.93 -8.24
CA GLY A 25 2.19 -35.40 -8.25
C GLY A 25 2.52 -34.45 -7.11
N LEU A 26 1.61 -34.29 -6.14
CA LEU A 26 1.78 -33.41 -4.97
C LEU A 26 2.51 -34.16 -3.84
N THR A 27 3.76 -34.59 -4.10
CA THR A 27 4.56 -35.38 -3.17
C THR A 27 5.46 -34.56 -2.26
N ARG A 28 5.54 -33.26 -2.48
CA ARG A 28 6.37 -32.31 -1.73
C ARG A 28 5.76 -30.93 -1.71
N GLU A 29 6.21 -30.10 -0.76
CA GLU A 29 5.87 -28.67 -0.75
C GLU A 29 6.40 -28.02 -2.03
N ILE A 30 5.55 -27.22 -2.67
CA ILE A 30 5.89 -26.46 -3.87
C ILE A 30 6.24 -25.04 -3.44
N THR A 31 7.49 -24.62 -3.67
CA THR A 31 7.90 -23.23 -3.51
C THR A 31 7.84 -22.57 -4.88
N PRO A 32 6.91 -21.64 -5.12
CA PRO A 32 6.80 -20.97 -6.41
C PRO A 32 8.01 -20.04 -6.65
N GLU A 33 8.39 -19.86 -7.92
CA GLU A 33 9.44 -18.91 -8.34
C GLU A 33 8.92 -17.46 -8.48
N TYR A 34 7.72 -17.20 -8.00
CA TYR A 34 7.08 -15.88 -7.98
C TYR A 34 6.62 -15.51 -6.58
N HIS A 35 6.41 -14.23 -6.36
CA HIS A 35 5.92 -13.68 -5.10
C HIS A 35 4.42 -13.44 -5.17
N CYS A 36 3.71 -13.76 -4.09
CA CYS A 36 2.30 -13.50 -3.90
C CYS A 36 2.12 -12.53 -2.73
N VAL A 37 1.54 -11.36 -3.00
CA VAL A 37 1.23 -10.38 -1.97
C VAL A 37 -0.29 -10.28 -1.83
N LYS A 38 -0.79 -10.66 -0.66
CA LYS A 38 -2.21 -10.58 -0.30
C LYS A 38 -2.49 -9.27 0.39
N GLU A 39 -3.50 -8.53 -0.07
CA GLU A 39 -3.94 -7.28 0.50
C GLU A 39 -5.42 -7.35 0.87
N ALA A 40 -5.78 -6.82 2.04
CA ALA A 40 -7.17 -6.74 2.48
C ALA A 40 -7.86 -5.53 1.85
N VAL A 41 -9.07 -5.72 1.35
CA VAL A 41 -9.87 -4.63 0.78
C VAL A 41 -10.78 -4.03 1.84
N PHE A 42 -10.59 -2.73 2.12
CA PHE A 42 -11.38 -1.98 3.09
C PHE A 42 -12.28 -0.96 2.38
N PRO A 43 -13.61 -1.05 2.56
CA PRO A 43 -14.56 -0.14 1.91
C PRO A 43 -14.71 1.17 2.71
N TRP A 44 -13.60 1.84 3.03
CA TRP A 44 -13.61 3.05 3.87
C TRP A 44 -14.54 4.15 3.37
N GLY A 45 -14.70 4.26 2.04
CA GLY A 45 -15.61 5.22 1.43
C GLY A 45 -17.10 5.02 1.81
N ARG A 46 -17.47 3.84 2.34
CA ARG A 46 -18.82 3.55 2.84
C ARG A 46 -19.02 3.98 4.30
N PHE A 47 -17.95 4.34 5.00
CA PHE A 47 -17.96 4.68 6.42
C PHE A 47 -17.30 6.03 6.66
N PRO A 48 -17.90 7.15 6.19
CA PRO A 48 -17.31 8.47 6.36
C PRO A 48 -17.15 8.80 7.85
N GLY A 49 -15.97 9.33 8.22
CA GLY A 49 -15.67 9.77 9.60
C GLY A 49 -15.21 8.68 10.56
N ILE A 50 -15.07 7.43 10.12
CA ILE A 50 -14.49 6.37 10.96
C ILE A 50 -12.96 6.46 10.89
N ASP A 51 -12.28 6.30 12.04
CA ASP A 51 -10.84 6.14 12.09
C ASP A 51 -10.44 4.79 11.45
N VAL A 52 -9.41 4.81 10.64
CA VAL A 52 -8.85 3.63 9.96
C VAL A 52 -7.95 2.79 10.86
N VAL A 53 -7.75 3.18 12.10
CA VAL A 53 -7.08 2.32 13.06
C VAL A 53 -7.94 1.08 13.27
N LEU A 54 -7.40 -0.05 12.82
CA LEU A 54 -8.07 -1.34 12.92
C LEU A 54 -8.23 -1.74 14.40
N GLY A 55 -9.45 -2.09 14.78
CA GLY A 55 -9.81 -2.74 16.04
C GLY A 55 -9.96 -4.26 15.85
N PRO A 56 -10.45 -4.96 16.87
CA PRO A 56 -10.66 -6.40 16.82
C PRO A 56 -11.81 -6.83 15.87
N GLU A 57 -12.59 -5.89 15.38
CA GLU A 57 -13.71 -6.13 14.48
C GLU A 57 -13.24 -6.22 13.04
N MET A 58 -13.73 -7.21 12.30
CA MET A 58 -13.48 -7.34 10.87
C MET A 58 -14.15 -6.18 10.11
N LYS A 59 -13.35 -5.41 9.36
CA LYS A 59 -13.81 -4.30 8.52
C LYS A 59 -13.52 -4.50 7.03
N SER A 60 -12.74 -5.52 6.68
CA SER A 60 -12.48 -5.88 5.28
C SER A 60 -13.70 -6.55 4.64
N THR A 61 -13.91 -6.27 3.36
CA THR A 61 -14.98 -6.90 2.55
C THR A 61 -14.48 -8.05 1.69
N GLY A 62 -13.19 -8.28 1.66
CA GLY A 62 -12.53 -9.32 0.89
C GLY A 62 -11.03 -9.08 0.86
N GLU A 63 -10.37 -9.78 -0.03
CA GLU A 63 -8.94 -9.74 -0.23
C GLU A 63 -8.60 -9.85 -1.71
N VAL A 64 -7.48 -9.27 -2.10
CA VAL A 64 -6.91 -9.34 -3.44
C VAL A 64 -5.48 -9.86 -3.36
N MET A 65 -4.92 -10.26 -4.50
CA MET A 65 -3.56 -10.76 -4.56
C MET A 65 -2.84 -10.16 -5.77
N GLY A 66 -1.62 -9.66 -5.52
CA GLY A 66 -0.65 -9.33 -6.56
C GLY A 66 0.32 -10.49 -6.73
N ILE A 67 0.62 -10.87 -7.97
CA ILE A 67 1.57 -11.94 -8.30
C ILE A 67 2.58 -11.40 -9.30
N ASP A 68 3.87 -11.58 -9.01
CA ASP A 68 4.97 -11.22 -9.91
C ASP A 68 6.27 -11.94 -9.47
N PRO A 69 7.22 -12.22 -10.40
CA PRO A 69 8.57 -12.66 -10.03
C PRO A 69 9.32 -11.61 -9.19
N ASP A 70 9.00 -10.32 -9.35
CA ASP A 70 9.53 -9.22 -8.56
C ASP A 70 8.61 -8.92 -7.38
N PRO A 71 9.08 -9.01 -6.11
CA PRO A 71 8.25 -8.81 -4.92
C PRO A 71 7.66 -7.40 -4.83
N ASP A 72 8.38 -6.37 -5.28
CA ASP A 72 7.94 -4.98 -5.23
C ASP A 72 6.85 -4.71 -6.27
N ILE A 73 6.94 -5.34 -7.45
CA ILE A 73 5.87 -5.33 -8.45
C ILE A 73 4.65 -6.15 -7.98
N ALA A 74 4.86 -7.30 -7.34
CA ALA A 74 3.75 -8.06 -6.74
C ALA A 74 3.01 -7.22 -5.69
N PHE A 75 3.74 -6.47 -4.85
CA PHE A 75 3.15 -5.53 -3.90
C PHE A 75 2.41 -4.40 -4.62
N ALA A 76 2.99 -3.78 -5.65
CA ALA A 76 2.31 -2.74 -6.43
C ALA A 76 1.00 -3.24 -7.04
N LYS A 77 0.99 -4.46 -7.61
CA LYS A 77 -0.22 -5.11 -8.15
C LYS A 77 -1.29 -5.30 -7.07
N SER A 78 -0.91 -5.70 -5.86
CA SER A 78 -1.86 -5.85 -4.74
C SER A 78 -2.49 -4.51 -4.36
N GLN A 79 -1.72 -3.42 -4.32
CA GLN A 79 -2.21 -2.08 -4.03
C GLN A 79 -3.20 -1.58 -5.09
N VAL A 80 -2.88 -1.74 -6.39
CA VAL A 80 -3.81 -1.41 -7.49
C VAL A 80 -5.11 -2.21 -7.36
N SER A 81 -5.02 -3.50 -7.08
CA SER A 81 -6.17 -4.38 -6.94
C SER A 81 -7.03 -4.06 -5.71
N ALA A 82 -6.42 -3.50 -4.66
CA ALA A 82 -7.10 -3.00 -3.45
C ALA A 82 -7.66 -1.58 -3.61
N PHE A 83 -7.63 -1.01 -4.82
CA PHE A 83 -8.07 0.36 -5.12
C PHE A 83 -7.25 1.46 -4.41
N ASN A 84 -6.00 1.19 -4.14
CA ASN A 84 -5.05 2.10 -3.52
C ASN A 84 -3.77 2.23 -4.39
N PRO A 85 -3.86 2.70 -5.66
CA PRO A 85 -2.72 2.78 -6.55
C PRO A 85 -1.66 3.72 -5.97
N LEU A 86 -0.39 3.29 -6.04
CA LEU A 86 0.73 4.10 -5.60
C LEU A 86 1.08 5.16 -6.66
N PRO A 87 1.39 6.40 -6.25
CA PRO A 87 1.82 7.44 -7.19
C PRO A 87 3.25 7.18 -7.68
N THR A 88 3.55 7.57 -8.90
CA THR A 88 4.91 7.50 -9.48
C THR A 88 5.60 8.86 -9.53
N GLU A 89 4.87 9.93 -9.23
CA GLU A 89 5.36 11.31 -9.16
C GLU A 89 4.48 12.14 -8.21
N GLY A 90 4.87 13.37 -7.93
CA GLY A 90 4.07 14.31 -7.16
C GLY A 90 4.65 14.71 -5.81
N LYS A 91 3.80 14.96 -4.82
CA LYS A 91 4.20 15.46 -3.50
C LYS A 91 3.90 14.46 -2.39
N VAL A 92 4.90 14.21 -1.54
CA VAL A 92 4.80 13.30 -0.39
C VAL A 92 4.79 14.08 0.92
N PHE A 93 3.77 13.83 1.74
CA PHE A 93 3.72 14.36 3.10
C PHE A 93 4.27 13.35 4.12
N ILE A 94 5.22 13.81 4.94
CA ILE A 94 5.88 12.99 5.97
C ILE A 94 5.65 13.59 7.36
N SER A 95 5.02 12.83 8.24
CA SER A 95 4.82 13.18 9.64
C SER A 95 5.05 11.96 10.51
N VAL A 96 6.23 11.85 11.10
CA VAL A 96 6.61 10.69 11.90
C VAL A 96 6.88 11.08 13.35
N ASN A 97 6.68 10.12 14.27
CA ASN A 97 7.04 10.33 15.66
C ASN A 97 8.58 10.37 15.84
N ASP A 98 9.05 10.83 17.00
CA ASP A 98 10.50 11.08 17.22
C ASP A 98 11.36 9.81 17.10
N ARG A 99 10.86 8.65 17.50
CA ARG A 99 11.59 7.37 17.38
C ARG A 99 11.76 6.86 15.95
N ASP A 100 10.95 7.37 15.03
CA ASP A 100 10.92 6.96 13.63
C ASP A 100 11.71 7.91 12.72
N LYS A 101 12.18 9.06 13.23
CA LYS A 101 12.84 10.11 12.45
C LYS A 101 14.09 9.63 11.72
N ASP A 102 14.97 8.90 12.41
CA ASP A 102 16.19 8.38 11.77
C ASP A 102 15.86 7.30 10.73
N ARG A 103 14.84 6.51 11.00
CA ARG A 103 14.42 5.43 10.11
C ARG A 103 13.76 5.91 8.82
N VAL A 104 13.11 7.07 8.84
CA VAL A 104 12.45 7.65 7.66
C VAL A 104 13.45 8.30 6.70
N LEU A 105 14.68 8.62 7.12
CA LEU A 105 15.68 9.31 6.29
C LEU A 105 15.99 8.57 4.98
N HIS A 106 16.13 7.25 5.05
CA HIS A 106 16.41 6.45 3.85
C HIS A 106 15.26 6.54 2.84
N MET A 107 14.02 6.35 3.28
CA MET A 107 12.82 6.45 2.44
C MET A 107 12.65 7.87 1.86
N ALA A 108 12.87 8.90 2.68
CA ALA A 108 12.77 10.28 2.24
C ALA A 108 13.80 10.59 1.14
N ARG A 109 15.02 10.07 1.25
CA ARG A 109 16.06 10.21 0.22
C ARG A 109 15.69 9.47 -1.05
N GLN A 110 15.24 8.21 -0.96
CA GLN A 110 14.76 7.45 -2.12
C GLN A 110 13.64 8.21 -2.86
N LEU A 111 12.65 8.76 -2.14
CA LEU A 111 11.56 9.53 -2.74
C LEU A 111 12.09 10.82 -3.41
N ALA A 112 13.01 11.55 -2.77
CA ALA A 112 13.63 12.73 -3.36
C ALA A 112 14.42 12.38 -4.63
N ASP A 113 15.20 11.29 -4.62
CA ASP A 113 15.97 10.80 -5.77
C ASP A 113 15.08 10.38 -6.93
N MET A 114 13.86 9.89 -6.65
CA MET A 114 12.83 9.61 -7.66
C MET A 114 12.11 10.88 -8.17
N GLY A 115 12.42 12.06 -7.65
CA GLY A 115 11.86 13.33 -8.11
C GLY A 115 10.60 13.79 -7.37
N PHE A 116 10.20 13.14 -6.28
CA PHE A 116 9.08 13.61 -5.46
C PHE A 116 9.44 14.88 -4.69
N THR A 117 8.50 15.83 -4.62
CA THR A 117 8.59 16.95 -3.69
C THR A 117 8.20 16.50 -2.29
N LEU A 118 9.05 16.74 -1.31
CA LEU A 118 8.76 16.36 0.07
C LEU A 118 8.19 17.54 0.86
N CYS A 119 7.18 17.29 1.66
CA CYS A 119 6.71 18.23 2.68
C CYS A 119 6.50 17.50 4.01
N ALA A 120 6.76 18.18 5.12
CA ALA A 120 6.69 17.53 6.44
C ALA A 120 6.25 18.49 7.54
N THR A 121 5.76 17.93 8.65
CA THR A 121 5.55 18.70 9.88
C THR A 121 6.88 19.22 10.41
N ARG A 122 6.82 20.35 11.14
CA ARG A 122 8.00 21.10 11.59
C ARG A 122 9.13 20.23 12.14
N GLY A 123 8.82 19.31 13.06
CA GLY A 123 9.84 18.47 13.69
C GLY A 123 10.49 17.49 12.72
N THR A 124 9.71 16.89 11.83
CA THR A 124 10.21 16.00 10.77
C THR A 124 10.98 16.79 9.72
N MET A 125 10.48 17.94 9.27
CA MET A 125 11.16 18.81 8.31
C MET A 125 12.55 19.21 8.79
N ILE A 126 12.67 19.70 10.05
CA ILE A 126 13.97 20.11 10.61
C ILE A 126 14.96 18.92 10.59
N HIS A 127 14.48 17.73 10.95
CA HIS A 127 15.32 16.53 10.95
C HIS A 127 15.77 16.13 9.54
N LEU A 128 14.89 16.19 8.53
CA LEU A 128 15.23 15.95 7.13
C LEU A 128 16.27 16.95 6.61
N LEU A 129 16.07 18.25 6.88
CA LEU A 129 17.01 19.31 6.48
C LEU A 129 18.38 19.17 7.13
N GLN A 130 18.46 18.71 8.38
CA GLN A 130 19.72 18.42 9.08
C GLN A 130 20.52 17.27 8.43
N HIS A 131 19.87 16.45 7.59
CA HIS A 131 20.48 15.36 6.85
C HIS A 131 20.52 15.61 5.33
N ASP A 132 20.51 16.88 4.93
CA ASP A 132 20.62 17.34 3.53
C ASP A 132 19.51 16.79 2.61
N ILE A 133 18.30 16.61 3.17
CA ILE A 133 17.10 16.25 2.42
C ILE A 133 16.18 17.48 2.36
N GLU A 134 16.02 18.04 1.16
CA GLU A 134 15.13 19.18 0.94
C GLU A 134 13.67 18.84 1.26
N CYS A 135 13.01 19.72 2.01
CA CYS A 135 11.66 19.46 2.48
C CYS A 135 10.92 20.77 2.78
N GLU A 136 9.71 20.90 2.24
CA GLU A 136 8.82 22.04 2.53
C GLU A 136 8.12 21.84 3.89
N ARG A 137 7.71 22.96 4.51
CA ARG A 137 6.94 22.90 5.75
C ARG A 137 5.45 22.71 5.47
N ALA A 138 4.87 21.67 6.04
CA ALA A 138 3.43 21.51 6.17
C ALA A 138 2.97 21.88 7.59
N TYR A 139 1.91 22.70 7.70
CA TYR A 139 1.34 23.09 8.98
C TYR A 139 0.32 22.04 9.44
N LYS A 140 0.36 21.70 10.73
CA LYS A 140 -0.67 20.87 11.37
C LYS A 140 -1.96 21.65 11.55
N VAL A 141 -3.07 20.94 11.75
CA VAL A 141 -4.39 21.56 11.98
C VAL A 141 -4.38 22.42 13.24
N ASN A 142 -3.73 21.96 14.30
CA ASN A 142 -3.63 22.66 15.60
C ASN A 142 -2.72 23.89 15.59
N GLU A 143 -1.91 24.12 14.53
CA GLU A 143 -1.05 25.31 14.42
C GLU A 143 -1.83 26.57 14.00
N ALA A 144 -3.15 26.49 13.81
CA ALA A 144 -4.04 27.60 13.44
C ALA A 144 -3.58 28.41 12.19
N ARG A 145 -2.79 27.82 11.32
CA ARG A 145 -2.34 28.38 10.05
C ARG A 145 -3.00 27.70 8.86
N ARG A 146 -3.25 28.51 7.81
CA ARG A 146 -3.79 28.02 6.54
C ARG A 146 -2.93 28.51 5.35
N PRO A 147 -2.80 27.71 4.27
CA PRO A 147 -3.30 26.33 4.20
C PRO A 147 -2.53 25.41 5.16
N ASN A 148 -3.24 24.47 5.78
CA ASN A 148 -2.66 23.39 6.58
C ASN A 148 -2.68 22.08 5.78
N ILE A 149 -2.13 21.01 6.33
CA ILE A 149 -2.02 19.72 5.64
C ILE A 149 -3.36 19.17 5.15
N VAL A 150 -4.44 19.39 5.90
CA VAL A 150 -5.78 18.93 5.51
C VAL A 150 -6.30 19.72 4.30
N ASP A 151 -5.99 21.01 4.23
CA ASP A 151 -6.32 21.83 3.07
C ASP A 151 -5.58 21.32 1.82
N HIS A 152 -4.28 21.00 1.93
CA HIS A 152 -3.48 20.43 0.84
C HIS A 152 -4.01 19.06 0.38
N ILE A 153 -4.36 18.16 1.32
CA ILE A 153 -4.94 16.86 0.98
C ILE A 153 -6.26 17.04 0.22
N LYS A 154 -7.15 17.91 0.70
CA LYS A 154 -8.45 18.16 0.07
C LYS A 154 -8.34 18.80 -1.31
N ASN A 155 -7.31 19.61 -1.52
CA ASN A 155 -7.03 20.24 -2.82
C ASN A 155 -6.40 19.28 -3.83
N GLY A 156 -5.97 18.09 -3.40
CA GLY A 156 -5.22 17.15 -4.24
C GLY A 156 -3.74 17.53 -4.44
N ASP A 157 -3.17 18.34 -3.52
CA ASP A 157 -1.78 18.75 -3.59
C ASP A 157 -0.82 17.68 -3.03
N ILE A 158 -1.35 16.60 -2.45
CA ILE A 158 -0.59 15.50 -1.82
C ILE A 158 -0.96 14.18 -2.47
N ASP A 159 0.04 13.46 -2.95
CA ASP A 159 -0.12 12.19 -3.66
C ASP A 159 0.15 10.98 -2.77
N PHE A 160 1.04 11.13 -1.77
CA PHE A 160 1.35 10.05 -0.84
C PHE A 160 1.58 10.58 0.58
N ILE A 161 1.17 9.81 1.58
CA ILE A 161 1.25 10.19 2.99
C ILE A 161 1.95 9.11 3.81
N ILE A 162 3.02 9.50 4.52
CA ILE A 162 3.67 8.69 5.55
C ILE A 162 3.40 9.35 6.91
N ASN A 163 2.45 8.79 7.66
CA ASN A 163 2.06 9.34 8.97
C ASN A 163 2.09 8.27 10.05
N THR A 164 3.18 8.19 10.82
CA THR A 164 3.25 7.29 11.97
C THR A 164 2.60 7.91 13.20
N PRO A 165 1.80 7.13 14.00
CA PRO A 165 1.07 7.66 15.14
C PRO A 165 2.00 8.36 16.14
N GLY A 166 1.63 9.58 16.49
CA GLY A 166 2.31 10.37 17.51
C GLY A 166 1.94 9.97 18.95
N SER A 167 2.30 10.84 19.91
CA SER A 167 1.87 10.74 21.30
C SER A 167 0.34 10.89 21.42
N HIS A 168 -0.20 10.63 22.62
CA HIS A 168 -1.65 10.69 22.89
C HIS A 168 -2.29 12.03 22.44
N ASP A 169 -1.55 13.13 22.55
CA ASP A 169 -2.05 14.48 22.20
C ASP A 169 -2.06 14.73 20.68
N ALA A 170 -1.25 14.00 19.92
CA ALA A 170 -1.19 14.11 18.44
C ALA A 170 -2.28 13.27 17.74
N ARG A 171 -2.97 12.37 18.45
CA ARG A 171 -3.96 11.44 17.87
C ARG A 171 -5.12 12.13 17.15
N ALA A 172 -5.59 13.26 17.65
CA ALA A 172 -6.70 13.98 17.03
C ALA A 172 -6.33 14.51 15.63
N ASP A 173 -5.14 15.10 15.50
CA ASP A 173 -4.63 15.56 14.20
C ASP A 173 -4.39 14.40 13.25
N ASP A 174 -3.81 13.31 13.74
CA ASP A 174 -3.55 12.10 12.95
C ASP A 174 -4.84 11.47 12.39
N ILE A 175 -5.93 11.44 13.17
CA ILE A 175 -7.25 10.98 12.75
C ILE A 175 -7.79 11.86 11.62
N ILE A 176 -7.68 13.17 11.75
CA ILE A 176 -8.17 14.13 10.74
C ILE A 176 -7.36 13.99 9.44
N ILE A 177 -6.05 13.82 9.51
CA ILE A 177 -5.19 13.60 8.34
C ILE A 177 -5.61 12.32 7.63
N ARG A 178 -5.72 11.20 8.35
CA ARG A 178 -6.09 9.89 7.76
C ARG A 178 -7.49 9.89 7.15
N SER A 179 -8.48 10.45 7.86
CA SER A 179 -9.84 10.54 7.31
C SER A 179 -9.93 11.44 6.08
N SER A 180 -9.12 12.50 6.04
CA SER A 180 -9.01 13.36 4.84
C SER A 180 -8.33 12.65 3.69
N ALA A 181 -7.29 11.86 3.95
CA ALA A 181 -6.61 11.04 2.93
C ALA A 181 -7.57 10.05 2.27
N ILE A 182 -8.39 9.34 3.09
CA ILE A 182 -9.40 8.42 2.58
C ILE A 182 -10.43 9.14 1.70
N ALA A 183 -10.95 10.29 2.17
CA ALA A 183 -11.95 11.05 1.44
C ALA A 183 -11.40 11.57 0.09
N ALA A 184 -10.11 11.94 0.05
CA ALA A 184 -9.40 12.36 -1.14
C ALA A 184 -8.88 11.20 -1.99
N LYS A 185 -8.95 9.95 -1.52
CA LYS A 185 -8.36 8.75 -2.13
C LYS A 185 -6.83 8.85 -2.29
N THR A 186 -6.18 9.57 -1.38
CA THR A 186 -4.72 9.69 -1.33
C THR A 186 -4.14 8.47 -0.62
N SER A 187 -3.16 7.81 -1.22
CA SER A 187 -2.47 6.67 -0.64
C SER A 187 -1.72 7.06 0.63
N TYR A 188 -1.80 6.24 1.68
CA TYR A 188 -1.18 6.55 2.96
C TYR A 188 -0.65 5.31 3.68
N CYS A 189 0.40 5.52 4.51
CA CYS A 189 0.97 4.53 5.39
C CYS A 189 0.99 5.01 6.83
N THR A 190 0.68 4.11 7.78
CA THR A 190 0.66 4.41 9.22
C THR A 190 1.84 3.82 9.99
N ASN A 191 2.71 3.10 9.30
CA ASN A 191 3.94 2.54 9.86
C ASN A 191 5.06 2.52 8.81
N LEU A 192 6.32 2.49 9.28
CA LEU A 192 7.49 2.58 8.39
C LEU A 192 7.72 1.31 7.56
N ALA A 193 7.29 0.14 8.02
CA ALA A 193 7.45 -1.09 7.25
C ALA A 193 6.59 -1.05 5.98
N SER A 194 5.31 -0.67 6.12
CA SER A 194 4.42 -0.45 4.95
C SER A 194 4.91 0.69 4.08
N ALA A 195 5.41 1.79 4.67
CA ALA A 195 5.95 2.92 3.91
C ALA A 195 7.15 2.49 3.05
N GLN A 196 8.08 1.69 3.59
CA GLN A 196 9.22 1.19 2.83
C GLN A 196 8.78 0.28 1.69
N ALA A 197 7.82 -0.62 1.92
CA ALA A 197 7.28 -1.46 0.86
C ALA A 197 6.62 -0.63 -0.26
N CYS A 198 5.88 0.44 0.10
CA CYS A 198 5.34 1.37 -0.89
C CYS A 198 6.43 2.10 -1.68
N VAL A 199 7.48 2.60 -1.01
CA VAL A 199 8.59 3.31 -1.67
C VAL A 199 9.35 2.38 -2.63
N ASN A 200 9.64 1.14 -2.23
CA ASN A 200 10.25 0.15 -3.10
C ASN A 200 9.36 -0.17 -4.32
N ALA A 201 8.07 -0.33 -4.09
CA ALA A 201 7.11 -0.57 -5.17
C ALA A 201 7.00 0.62 -6.15
N ILE A 202 7.03 1.86 -5.65
CA ILE A 202 7.09 3.08 -6.48
C ILE A 202 8.36 3.09 -7.34
N GLU A 203 9.51 2.76 -6.75
CA GLU A 203 10.77 2.66 -7.48
C GLU A 203 10.72 1.58 -8.57
N ALA A 204 10.15 0.43 -8.25
CA ALA A 204 9.96 -0.65 -9.22
C ALA A 204 9.01 -0.24 -10.37
N LEU A 205 7.92 0.49 -10.06
CA LEU A 205 6.98 1.01 -11.06
C LEU A 205 7.61 2.06 -11.99
N ASN A 206 8.55 2.87 -11.49
CA ASN A 206 9.27 3.84 -12.31
C ASN A 206 10.25 3.16 -13.29
N ASN A 207 10.70 1.95 -12.95
CA ASN A 207 11.68 1.20 -13.75
C ASN A 207 11.05 0.11 -14.62
N LYS A 208 9.82 -0.33 -14.33
CA LYS A 208 9.16 -1.46 -15.00
C LYS A 208 7.67 -1.17 -15.25
N ASN A 209 7.17 -1.64 -16.38
CA ASN A 209 5.73 -1.62 -16.66
C ASN A 209 5.04 -2.80 -15.96
N LEU A 210 3.84 -2.59 -15.44
CA LEU A 210 2.99 -3.66 -14.93
C LEU A 210 2.58 -4.57 -16.09
N GLN A 211 2.86 -5.86 -15.92
CA GLN A 211 2.40 -6.91 -16.85
C GLN A 211 1.29 -7.73 -16.19
N VAL A 212 0.31 -8.13 -16.98
CA VAL A 212 -0.79 -8.99 -16.53
C VAL A 212 -0.59 -10.36 -17.17
N CYS A 213 -0.51 -11.38 -16.33
CA CYS A 213 -0.45 -12.78 -16.72
C CYS A 213 -1.62 -13.54 -16.08
N THR A 214 -2.08 -14.59 -16.71
CA THR A 214 -3.06 -15.50 -16.14
C THR A 214 -2.40 -16.38 -15.06
N ILE A 215 -3.20 -16.89 -14.13
CA ILE A 215 -2.71 -17.86 -13.12
C ILE A 215 -2.15 -19.12 -13.79
N GLN A 216 -2.74 -19.54 -14.90
CA GLN A 216 -2.30 -20.68 -15.69
C GLN A 216 -0.89 -20.46 -16.29
N GLU A 217 -0.59 -19.26 -16.76
CA GLU A 217 0.75 -18.91 -17.27
C GLU A 217 1.79 -18.93 -16.14
N TYR A 218 1.44 -18.41 -14.94
CA TYR A 218 2.33 -18.51 -13.77
C TYR A 218 2.59 -19.97 -13.37
N HIS A 219 1.57 -20.83 -13.38
CA HIS A 219 1.72 -22.25 -13.04
C HIS A 219 2.54 -23.00 -14.09
N ALA A 220 2.37 -22.69 -15.38
CA ALA A 220 3.11 -23.35 -16.46
C ALA A 220 4.63 -23.05 -16.44
N GLN A 221 5.03 -21.94 -15.83
CA GLN A 221 6.45 -21.58 -15.66
C GLN A 221 7.13 -22.35 -14.52
N ASN A 222 6.36 -23.02 -13.65
CA ASN A 222 6.85 -23.69 -12.45
C ASN A 222 6.65 -25.23 -12.47
N LEU A 223 6.24 -25.80 -13.61
CA LEU A 223 6.15 -27.24 -13.86
C LEU A 223 7.28 -27.68 -14.79
#